data_b1bdd2e1f96773d051d80876daa54973
#
_entry.id   b1bdd2e1f96773d051d80876daa54973
#
_cell.length_a   1.000
_cell.length_b   1.000
_cell.length_c   1.000
_cell.angle_alpha   90.00
_cell.angle_beta   90.00
_cell.angle_gamma   90.00
#
_symmetry.space_group_name_H-M   'P 1'
#
loop_
_entity.id
_entity.type
_entity.pdbx_description
1 polymer ?
#
loop_
_entity_poly.entity_id
_entity_poly.type
_entity_poly.pdbx_seq_one_letter_code
_entity_poly.pdbx_strand_id
1 'polypeptide(L)'
;MKIPIIVIGGPTASGKTQLAIDWALKLDGEIVSCDSRQIYKFMDIGTAKPTLEERSLIPHHLVDLIYPDETMTAGEFQKLAREIIKDIHSRGKVPFLVGGTGLYIRSVIRDIVFPPKVDEYYRKFIKDRINREGLGSVYNELCKIDPVTAGKISPNDEIRITRALEVYYATGTPISFYRKGIDVDYPEYEVIYLVLNPPRDILYRRIEERVDKMIQLGLVEETRHLLDVGYSPELSSLQTLGYREIIKYLKGMYDLESAVEEIKKETRRYAKRQSTWFRNEIRVRLITYEEAEDVFREISRYRK
;
A
#
# COMPACT_ATOMS: atom_id res chain seq x y z
N MET A 1 -5.91 21.10 19.93
CA MET A 1 -5.99 19.67 20.35
C MET A 1 -5.53 18.83 19.17
N LYS A 2 -4.75 17.75 19.38
CA LYS A 2 -4.34 16.86 18.28
C LYS A 2 -5.49 15.92 17.92
N ILE A 3 -5.56 15.51 16.65
CA ILE A 3 -6.52 14.53 16.17
C ILE A 3 -6.03 13.13 16.56
N PRO A 4 -6.79 12.37 17.37
CA PRO A 4 -6.44 10.99 17.68
C PRO A 4 -6.65 10.09 16.46
N ILE A 5 -5.65 9.28 16.11
CA ILE A 5 -5.73 8.34 14.98
C ILE A 5 -5.31 6.96 15.45
N ILE A 6 -6.12 5.95 15.11
CA ILE A 6 -5.76 4.55 15.32
C ILE A 6 -5.29 3.97 13.99
N VAL A 7 -4.03 3.55 13.94
CA VAL A 7 -3.44 2.90 12.76
C VAL A 7 -3.40 1.40 12.99
N ILE A 8 -3.99 0.63 12.07
CA ILE A 8 -3.93 -0.84 12.04
C ILE A 8 -3.22 -1.27 10.75
N GLY A 9 -1.92 -1.45 10.85
CA GLY A 9 -1.08 -1.97 9.78
C GLY A 9 -0.94 -3.50 9.84
N GLY A 10 -0.35 -4.07 8.79
CA GLY A 10 -0.01 -5.49 8.77
C GLY A 10 0.02 -6.09 7.37
N PRO A 11 0.62 -7.28 7.21
CA PRO A 11 0.69 -7.95 5.93
C PRO A 11 -0.71 -8.34 5.42
N THR A 12 -0.80 -8.65 4.12
CA THR A 12 -2.01 -9.25 3.55
C THR A 12 -2.34 -10.54 4.30
N ALA A 13 -3.62 -10.87 4.42
CA ALA A 13 -4.14 -12.02 5.18
C ALA A 13 -3.88 -12.01 6.70
N SER A 14 -3.42 -10.91 7.31
CA SER A 14 -3.21 -10.84 8.76
C SER A 14 -4.50 -10.78 9.59
N GLY A 15 -5.65 -10.43 8.99
CA GLY A 15 -6.92 -10.22 9.71
C GLY A 15 -7.20 -8.76 10.09
N LYS A 16 -6.35 -7.82 9.66
CA LYS A 16 -6.46 -6.40 10.03
C LYS A 16 -7.80 -5.74 9.68
N THR A 17 -8.45 -6.13 8.56
CA THR A 17 -9.73 -5.54 8.13
C THR A 17 -10.84 -5.86 9.14
N GLN A 18 -10.98 -7.14 9.52
CA GLN A 18 -11.97 -7.55 10.51
C GLN A 18 -11.74 -6.86 11.87
N LEU A 19 -10.48 -6.86 12.34
CA LEU A 19 -10.12 -6.16 13.59
C LEU A 19 -10.47 -4.68 13.54
N ALA A 20 -10.21 -4.02 12.41
CA ALA A 20 -10.51 -2.60 12.23
C ALA A 20 -12.02 -2.32 12.25
N ILE A 21 -12.82 -3.15 11.58
CA ILE A 21 -14.29 -3.04 11.58
C ILE A 21 -14.83 -3.21 13.00
N ASP A 22 -14.41 -4.25 13.72
CA ASP A 22 -14.86 -4.53 15.08
C ASP A 22 -14.55 -3.38 16.04
N TRP A 23 -13.37 -2.79 15.92
CA TRP A 23 -12.96 -1.68 16.78
C TRP A 23 -13.61 -0.35 16.37
N ALA A 24 -13.73 -0.11 15.08
CA ALA A 24 -14.36 1.11 14.58
C ALA A 24 -15.85 1.16 14.95
N LEU A 25 -16.56 0.04 14.91
CA LEU A 25 -17.95 -0.06 15.40
C LEU A 25 -18.07 0.27 16.89
N LYS A 26 -17.15 -0.25 17.72
CA LYS A 26 -17.16 -0.01 19.18
C LYS A 26 -16.75 1.42 19.56
N LEU A 27 -15.96 2.09 18.73
CA LEU A 27 -15.41 3.43 18.99
C LEU A 27 -16.06 4.54 18.17
N ASP A 28 -17.17 4.26 17.49
CA ASP A 28 -17.84 5.19 16.57
C ASP A 28 -16.84 5.80 15.58
N GLY A 29 -16.07 4.95 14.92
CA GLY A 29 -15.02 5.36 14.00
C GLY A 29 -15.40 5.16 12.54
N GLU A 30 -14.53 5.59 11.63
CA GLU A 30 -14.61 5.34 10.20
C GLU A 30 -13.23 4.93 9.65
N ILE A 31 -13.21 4.08 8.63
CA ILE A 31 -11.98 3.50 8.10
C ILE A 31 -11.48 4.30 6.89
N VAL A 32 -10.20 4.68 6.92
CA VAL A 32 -9.46 5.22 5.78
C VAL A 32 -8.52 4.12 5.28
N SER A 33 -8.83 3.53 4.12
CA SER A 33 -8.05 2.43 3.55
C SER A 33 -6.69 2.89 3.07
N CYS A 34 -5.62 2.26 3.57
CA CYS A 34 -4.23 2.45 3.16
C CYS A 34 -3.73 1.27 2.33
N ASP A 35 -4.44 0.98 1.26
CA ASP A 35 -4.07 -0.07 0.30
C ASP A 35 -3.99 0.51 -1.12
N SER A 36 -2.81 0.43 -1.74
CA SER A 36 -2.56 0.98 -3.06
C SER A 36 -3.20 0.18 -4.21
N ARG A 37 -3.96 -0.88 -3.89
CA ARG A 37 -4.65 -1.72 -4.87
C ARG A 37 -6.17 -1.63 -4.72
N GLN A 38 -6.69 -1.50 -3.50
CA GLN A 38 -8.12 -1.31 -3.25
C GLN A 38 -8.66 0.05 -3.70
N ILE A 39 -7.78 0.99 -4.06
CA ILE A 39 -8.16 2.28 -4.65
C ILE A 39 -8.74 2.16 -6.07
N TYR A 40 -8.46 1.05 -6.78
CA TYR A 40 -8.90 0.86 -8.15
C TYR A 40 -10.34 0.35 -8.22
N LYS A 41 -11.17 1.00 -9.03
CA LYS A 41 -12.52 0.52 -9.40
C LYS A 41 -12.41 -0.80 -10.17
N PHE A 42 -13.42 -1.66 -10.04
CA PHE A 42 -13.55 -2.94 -10.77
C PHE A 42 -12.50 -4.01 -10.42
N MET A 43 -11.61 -3.72 -9.49
CA MET A 43 -10.59 -4.65 -9.02
C MET A 43 -10.92 -5.06 -7.59
N ASP A 44 -11.89 -5.95 -7.41
CA ASP A 44 -12.51 -6.25 -6.12
C ASP A 44 -11.96 -7.53 -5.51
N ILE A 45 -12.05 -8.63 -6.27
CA ILE A 45 -11.67 -9.97 -5.81
C ILE A 45 -10.15 -10.05 -5.65
N GLY A 46 -9.39 -9.70 -6.69
CA GLY A 46 -7.93 -9.82 -6.68
C GLY A 46 -7.22 -8.89 -5.70
N THR A 47 -7.88 -7.82 -5.26
CA THR A 47 -7.36 -6.91 -4.22
C THR A 47 -7.86 -7.25 -2.82
N ALA A 48 -8.76 -8.23 -2.68
CA ALA A 48 -9.48 -8.53 -1.44
C ALA A 48 -10.09 -7.26 -0.82
N LYS A 49 -10.78 -6.50 -1.65
CA LYS A 49 -11.48 -5.28 -1.25
C LYS A 49 -12.55 -5.60 -0.20
N PRO A 50 -12.81 -4.73 0.79
CA PRO A 50 -13.92 -4.91 1.71
C PRO A 50 -15.24 -5.10 0.94
N THR A 51 -16.02 -6.10 1.34
CA THR A 51 -17.30 -6.41 0.70
C THR A 51 -18.32 -5.29 0.89
N LEU A 52 -19.37 -5.29 0.07
CA LEU A 52 -20.46 -4.31 0.24
C LEU A 52 -21.12 -4.43 1.62
N GLU A 53 -21.19 -5.65 2.18
CA GLU A 53 -21.70 -5.91 3.53
C GLU A 53 -20.79 -5.25 4.58
N GLU A 54 -19.47 -5.49 4.51
CA GLU A 54 -18.50 -4.86 5.43
C GLU A 54 -18.54 -3.33 5.31
N ARG A 55 -18.67 -2.80 4.10
CA ARG A 55 -18.76 -1.35 3.82
C ARG A 55 -20.11 -0.74 4.27
N SER A 56 -21.16 -1.55 4.39
CA SER A 56 -22.45 -1.11 4.94
C SER A 56 -22.44 -1.01 6.46
N LEU A 57 -21.59 -1.81 7.14
CA LEU A 57 -21.43 -1.75 8.59
C LEU A 57 -20.70 -0.49 9.03
N ILE A 58 -19.68 -0.08 8.30
CA ILE A 58 -18.85 1.07 8.62
C ILE A 58 -18.33 1.75 7.35
N PRO A 59 -18.29 3.10 7.27
CA PRO A 59 -17.74 3.79 6.11
C PRO A 59 -16.27 3.44 5.87
N HIS A 60 -15.94 3.07 4.63
CA HIS A 60 -14.58 2.85 4.16
C HIS A 60 -14.24 3.90 3.11
N HIS A 61 -13.33 4.79 3.44
CA HIS A 61 -12.85 5.85 2.55
C HIS A 61 -11.62 5.39 1.77
N LEU A 62 -11.38 6.00 0.61
CA LEU A 62 -10.28 5.74 -0.31
C LEU A 62 -10.28 4.32 -0.89
N VAL A 63 -11.47 3.78 -1.11
CA VAL A 63 -11.75 2.56 -1.86
C VAL A 63 -12.49 2.97 -3.12
N ASP A 64 -12.25 2.31 -4.26
CA ASP A 64 -12.90 2.61 -5.56
C ASP A 64 -12.73 4.07 -6.04
N LEU A 65 -11.55 4.63 -5.86
CA LEU A 65 -11.29 6.04 -6.08
C LEU A 65 -10.94 6.37 -7.53
N ILE A 66 -10.13 5.54 -8.16
CA ILE A 66 -9.59 5.74 -9.52
C ILE A 66 -9.84 4.54 -10.43
N TYR A 67 -9.79 4.76 -11.75
CA TYR A 67 -9.89 3.69 -12.74
C TYR A 67 -8.54 2.95 -12.91
N PRO A 68 -8.54 1.71 -13.47
CA PRO A 68 -7.31 0.92 -13.62
C PRO A 68 -6.20 1.56 -14.46
N ASP A 69 -6.53 2.45 -15.37
CA ASP A 69 -5.60 3.21 -16.23
C ASP A 69 -5.10 4.52 -15.60
N GLU A 70 -5.62 4.89 -14.44
CA GLU A 70 -5.16 6.04 -13.68
C GLU A 70 -4.06 5.67 -12.68
N THR A 71 -3.40 6.66 -12.13
CA THR A 71 -2.33 6.46 -11.13
C THR A 71 -2.50 7.40 -9.95
N MET A 72 -2.20 6.90 -8.75
CA MET A 72 -2.17 7.69 -7.53
C MET A 72 -0.77 7.67 -6.91
N THR A 73 -0.20 8.84 -6.72
CA THR A 73 1.06 9.00 -6.00
C THR A 73 0.84 8.98 -4.49
N ALA A 74 1.90 8.68 -3.72
CA ALA A 74 1.82 8.76 -2.27
C ALA A 74 1.54 10.18 -1.75
N GLY A 75 1.94 11.22 -2.49
CA GLY A 75 1.65 12.61 -2.16
C GLY A 75 0.19 13.00 -2.38
N GLU A 76 -0.43 12.54 -3.47
CA GLU A 76 -1.87 12.71 -3.71
C GLU A 76 -2.69 11.96 -2.66
N PHE A 77 -2.32 10.70 -2.37
CA PHE A 77 -2.94 9.92 -1.31
C PHE A 77 -2.85 10.62 0.06
N GLN A 78 -1.67 11.15 0.43
CA GLN A 78 -1.46 11.88 1.67
C GLN A 78 -2.45 13.03 1.84
N LYS A 79 -2.62 13.85 0.81
CA LYS A 79 -3.54 15.00 0.84
C LYS A 79 -4.99 14.56 1.09
N LEU A 80 -5.47 13.63 0.25
CA LEU A 80 -6.84 13.11 0.37
C LEU A 80 -7.10 12.45 1.73
N ALA A 81 -6.16 11.61 2.20
CA ALA A 81 -6.31 10.94 3.48
C ALA A 81 -6.36 11.94 4.64
N ARG A 82 -5.52 12.99 4.63
CA ARG A 82 -5.52 14.02 5.67
C ARG A 82 -6.80 14.85 5.67
N GLU A 83 -7.36 15.18 4.51
CA GLU A 83 -8.66 15.86 4.39
C GLU A 83 -9.79 15.01 4.97
N ILE A 84 -9.84 13.72 4.62
CA ILE A 84 -10.84 12.79 5.14
C ILE A 84 -10.69 12.59 6.65
N ILE A 85 -9.48 12.48 7.17
CA ILE A 85 -9.23 12.36 8.62
C ILE A 85 -9.76 13.60 9.37
N LYS A 86 -9.54 14.80 8.83
CA LYS A 86 -10.06 16.04 9.41
C LYS A 86 -11.60 16.07 9.38
N ASP A 87 -12.21 15.64 8.28
CA ASP A 87 -13.66 15.53 8.17
C ASP A 87 -14.26 14.54 9.19
N ILE A 88 -13.71 13.31 9.28
CA ILE A 88 -14.14 12.30 10.25
C ILE A 88 -14.08 12.87 11.67
N HIS A 89 -12.95 13.47 12.04
CA HIS A 89 -12.76 14.06 13.37
C HIS A 89 -13.71 15.24 13.64
N SER A 90 -13.99 16.08 12.63
CA SER A 90 -14.92 17.21 12.76
C SER A 90 -16.36 16.77 13.07
N ARG A 91 -16.73 15.55 12.65
CA ARG A 91 -18.00 14.89 12.96
C ARG A 91 -18.00 14.16 14.31
N GLY A 92 -16.94 14.30 15.11
CA GLY A 92 -16.79 13.68 16.43
C GLY A 92 -16.44 12.19 16.38
N LYS A 93 -16.07 11.66 15.20
CA LYS A 93 -15.75 10.24 15.00
C LYS A 93 -14.24 9.98 15.05
N VAL A 94 -13.87 8.72 15.29
CA VAL A 94 -12.47 8.29 15.37
C VAL A 94 -11.98 7.83 14.00
N PRO A 95 -10.95 8.44 13.39
CA PRO A 95 -10.37 7.97 12.15
C PRO A 95 -9.48 6.74 12.39
N PHE A 96 -9.75 5.66 11.65
CA PHE A 96 -8.96 4.45 11.59
C PHE A 96 -8.19 4.40 10.27
N LEU A 97 -6.87 4.37 10.33
CA LEU A 97 -6.00 4.26 9.15
C LEU A 97 -5.59 2.80 8.99
N VAL A 98 -6.16 2.09 8.00
CA VAL A 98 -6.06 0.63 7.92
C VAL A 98 -5.46 0.17 6.60
N GLY A 99 -4.39 -0.64 6.63
CA GLY A 99 -3.88 -1.18 5.38
C GLY A 99 -2.53 -1.88 5.42
N GLY A 100 -2.13 -2.39 4.26
CA GLY A 100 -0.86 -3.09 4.04
C GLY A 100 0.20 -2.27 3.31
N THR A 101 -0.15 -1.07 2.82
CA THR A 101 0.78 -0.19 2.10
C THR A 101 1.46 0.75 3.09
N GLY A 102 2.58 0.29 3.68
CA GLY A 102 3.30 1.03 4.72
C GLY A 102 3.71 2.45 4.30
N LEU A 103 4.04 2.68 3.01
CA LEU A 103 4.35 4.01 2.51
C LEU A 103 3.14 4.95 2.59
N TYR A 104 1.93 4.47 2.33
CA TYR A 104 0.70 5.26 2.45
C TYR A 104 0.44 5.65 3.91
N ILE A 105 0.53 4.68 4.83
CA ILE A 105 0.41 4.95 6.26
C ILE A 105 1.44 6.00 6.70
N ARG A 106 2.73 5.74 6.40
CA ARG A 106 3.83 6.66 6.74
C ARG A 106 3.61 8.05 6.16
N SER A 107 3.14 8.16 4.91
CA SER A 107 2.89 9.45 4.27
C SER A 107 1.89 10.30 5.03
N VAL A 108 0.88 9.68 5.63
CA VAL A 108 -0.19 10.38 6.36
C VAL A 108 0.27 10.82 7.75
N ILE A 109 0.91 9.91 8.51
CA ILE A 109 1.23 10.12 9.92
C ILE A 109 2.57 10.82 10.18
N ARG A 110 3.39 11.00 9.13
CA ARG A 110 4.69 11.69 9.22
C ARG A 110 4.66 13.00 8.45
N ASP A 111 5.54 13.90 8.83
CA ASP A 111 5.69 15.21 8.19
C ASP A 111 6.52 15.13 6.90
N ILE A 112 6.14 14.22 6.00
CA ILE A 112 6.83 13.98 4.73
C ILE A 112 6.39 15.00 3.69
N VAL A 113 7.37 15.65 3.07
CA VAL A 113 7.16 16.45 1.86
C VAL A 113 7.50 15.60 0.66
N PHE A 114 6.59 15.50 -0.31
CA PHE A 114 6.82 14.79 -1.56
C PHE A 114 7.31 15.74 -2.66
N PRO A 115 8.19 15.27 -3.56
CA PRO A 115 8.53 16.03 -4.75
C PRO A 115 7.28 16.22 -5.61
N PRO A 116 7.23 17.26 -6.45
CA PRO A 116 6.13 17.46 -7.39
C PRO A 116 5.97 16.26 -8.32
N LYS A 117 4.78 16.14 -8.90
CA LYS A 117 4.54 15.13 -9.95
C LYS A 117 5.45 15.42 -11.13
N VAL A 118 6.16 14.41 -11.57
CA VAL A 118 7.15 14.50 -12.64
C VAL A 118 6.53 13.96 -13.92
N ASP A 119 6.77 14.62 -15.05
CA ASP A 119 6.34 14.16 -16.37
C ASP A 119 6.94 12.78 -16.68
N GLU A 120 6.17 11.91 -17.30
CA GLU A 120 6.59 10.55 -17.66
C GLU A 120 7.75 10.53 -18.66
N TYR A 121 7.94 11.62 -19.40
CA TYR A 121 9.10 11.85 -20.28
C TYR A 121 10.43 11.59 -19.56
N TYR A 122 10.61 12.14 -18.34
CA TYR A 122 11.86 11.97 -17.59
C TYR A 122 12.09 10.52 -17.18
N ARG A 123 11.04 9.81 -16.81
CA ARG A 123 11.13 8.36 -16.50
C ARG A 123 11.56 7.56 -17.71
N LYS A 124 10.94 7.81 -18.86
CA LYS A 124 11.31 7.18 -20.13
C LYS A 124 12.74 7.51 -20.50
N PHE A 125 13.13 8.76 -20.44
CA PHE A 125 14.50 9.23 -20.70
C PHE A 125 15.55 8.47 -19.86
N ILE A 126 15.32 8.31 -18.54
CA ILE A 126 16.25 7.57 -17.67
C ILE A 126 16.27 6.08 -18.02
N LYS A 127 15.13 5.45 -18.30
CA LYS A 127 15.07 4.05 -18.73
C LYS A 127 15.81 3.81 -20.04
N ASP A 128 15.66 4.69 -21.00
CA ASP A 128 16.38 4.61 -22.29
C ASP A 128 17.90 4.75 -22.07
N ARG A 129 18.32 5.57 -21.11
CA ARG A 129 19.74 5.65 -20.71
C ARG A 129 20.23 4.37 -20.05
N ILE A 130 19.46 3.79 -19.13
CA ILE A 130 19.80 2.50 -18.49
C ILE A 130 20.01 1.42 -19.57
N ASN A 131 19.15 1.36 -20.57
CA ASN A 131 19.28 0.40 -21.68
C ASN A 131 20.53 0.61 -22.53
N ARG A 132 20.99 1.86 -22.74
CA ARG A 132 22.15 2.18 -23.57
C ARG A 132 23.48 2.15 -22.81
N GLU A 133 23.50 2.67 -21.59
CA GLU A 133 24.71 2.95 -20.82
C GLU A 133 24.90 1.94 -19.67
N GLY A 134 23.90 1.14 -19.37
CA GLY A 134 23.86 0.25 -18.24
C GLY A 134 23.48 0.94 -16.92
N LEU A 135 22.85 0.18 -16.01
CA LEU A 135 22.37 0.67 -14.70
C LEU A 135 23.51 1.23 -13.83
N GLY A 136 24.72 0.60 -13.90
CA GLY A 136 25.87 1.05 -13.13
C GLY A 136 26.35 2.45 -13.49
N SER A 137 26.32 2.84 -14.78
CA SER A 137 26.67 4.18 -15.22
C SER A 137 25.70 5.21 -14.65
N VAL A 138 24.40 4.93 -14.74
CA VAL A 138 23.33 5.79 -14.24
C VAL A 138 23.36 5.89 -12.70
N TYR A 139 23.71 4.81 -11.99
CA TYR A 139 23.93 4.85 -10.55
C TYR A 139 25.13 5.72 -10.16
N ASN A 140 26.24 5.64 -10.90
CA ASN A 140 27.42 6.48 -10.66
C ASN A 140 27.12 7.98 -10.82
N GLU A 141 26.21 8.33 -11.73
CA GLU A 141 25.69 9.70 -11.85
C GLU A 141 24.86 10.08 -10.61
N LEU A 142 23.98 9.21 -10.13
CA LEU A 142 23.22 9.44 -8.90
C LEU A 142 24.16 9.66 -7.71
N CYS A 143 25.28 8.93 -7.61
CA CYS A 143 26.28 9.14 -6.56
C CYS A 143 26.86 10.55 -6.55
N LYS A 144 26.98 11.21 -7.72
CA LYS A 144 27.47 12.60 -7.83
C LYS A 144 26.38 13.62 -7.51
N ILE A 145 25.13 13.36 -7.95
CA ILE A 145 24.00 14.28 -7.81
C ILE A 145 23.39 14.23 -6.41
N ASP A 146 23.19 13.03 -5.88
CA ASP A 146 22.53 12.78 -4.59
C ASP A 146 23.23 11.64 -3.83
N PRO A 147 24.41 11.90 -3.27
CA PRO A 147 25.17 10.90 -2.52
C PRO A 147 24.40 10.39 -1.29
N VAL A 148 23.50 11.20 -0.72
CA VAL A 148 22.68 10.81 0.42
C VAL A 148 21.66 9.73 0.04
N THR A 149 21.03 9.86 -1.12
CA THR A 149 20.12 8.83 -1.63
C THR A 149 20.91 7.62 -2.12
N ALA A 150 21.98 7.80 -2.87
CA ALA A 150 22.80 6.71 -3.39
C ALA A 150 23.32 5.80 -2.27
N GLY A 151 23.78 6.36 -1.14
CA GLY A 151 24.25 5.59 0.00
C GLY A 151 23.16 4.79 0.74
N LYS A 152 21.87 5.02 0.45
CA LYS A 152 20.73 4.34 1.08
C LYS A 152 20.04 3.31 0.19
N ILE A 153 20.41 3.21 -1.09
CA ILE A 153 19.80 2.30 -2.06
C ILE A 153 20.85 1.39 -2.68
N SER A 154 20.42 0.17 -3.07
CA SER A 154 21.29 -0.75 -3.78
C SER A 154 21.65 -0.21 -5.17
N PRO A 155 22.90 -0.40 -5.66
CA PRO A 155 23.24 -0.11 -7.06
C PRO A 155 22.41 -0.87 -8.10
N ASN A 156 21.75 -1.95 -7.69
CA ASN A 156 20.88 -2.76 -8.53
C ASN A 156 19.39 -2.40 -8.40
N ASP A 157 19.03 -1.38 -7.62
CA ASP A 157 17.64 -0.93 -7.45
C ASP A 157 17.26 0.09 -8.54
N GLU A 158 17.01 -0.42 -9.74
CA GLU A 158 16.64 0.38 -10.92
C GLU A 158 15.47 1.32 -10.63
N ILE A 159 14.47 0.84 -9.89
CA ILE A 159 13.25 1.64 -9.61
C ILE A 159 13.59 2.87 -8.80
N ARG A 160 14.39 2.72 -7.73
CA ARG A 160 14.75 3.85 -6.87
C ARG A 160 15.78 4.77 -7.51
N ILE A 161 16.71 4.22 -8.31
CA ILE A 161 17.67 5.01 -9.10
C ILE A 161 16.92 5.87 -10.11
N THR A 162 16.03 5.25 -10.92
CA THR A 162 15.20 5.97 -11.88
C THR A 162 14.40 7.07 -11.18
N ARG A 163 13.72 6.78 -10.06
CA ARG A 163 12.93 7.78 -9.34
C ARG A 163 13.75 8.95 -8.83
N ALA A 164 14.96 8.71 -8.34
CA ALA A 164 15.83 9.78 -7.83
C ALA A 164 16.27 10.73 -8.95
N LEU A 165 16.65 10.17 -10.09
CA LEU A 165 17.12 10.95 -11.23
C LEU A 165 15.98 11.64 -11.98
N GLU A 166 14.82 11.01 -12.17
CA GLU A 166 13.67 11.69 -12.80
C GLU A 166 13.24 12.94 -12.03
N VAL A 167 13.28 12.89 -10.68
CA VAL A 167 13.01 14.07 -9.84
C VAL A 167 14.05 15.14 -10.05
N TYR A 168 15.33 14.76 -10.05
CA TYR A 168 16.40 15.73 -10.25
C TYR A 168 16.34 16.39 -11.64
N TYR A 169 16.15 15.62 -12.70
CA TYR A 169 16.08 16.16 -14.07
C TYR A 169 14.86 17.06 -14.29
N ALA A 170 13.75 16.77 -13.59
CA ALA A 170 12.54 17.59 -13.69
C ALA A 170 12.58 18.86 -12.84
N THR A 171 13.30 18.85 -11.71
CA THR A 171 13.21 19.94 -10.71
C THR A 171 14.53 20.65 -10.43
N GLY A 172 15.66 20.09 -10.86
CA GLY A 172 17.01 20.54 -10.48
C GLY A 172 17.38 20.25 -9.03
N THR A 173 16.49 19.57 -8.27
CA THR A 173 16.65 19.34 -6.82
C THR A 173 16.79 17.84 -6.52
N PRO A 174 17.83 17.40 -5.78
CA PRO A 174 17.98 16.02 -5.37
C PRO A 174 16.79 15.51 -4.55
N ILE A 175 16.40 14.24 -4.75
CA ILE A 175 15.24 13.66 -4.04
C ILE A 175 15.44 13.60 -2.51
N SER A 176 16.70 13.55 -2.03
CA SER A 176 17.02 13.60 -0.61
C SER A 176 16.54 14.90 0.07
N PHE A 177 16.43 15.99 -0.68
CA PHE A 177 15.88 17.25 -0.17
C PHE A 177 14.42 17.12 0.28
N TYR A 178 13.61 16.35 -0.46
CA TYR A 178 12.20 16.13 -0.16
C TYR A 178 11.97 15.08 0.93
N ARG A 179 13.00 14.30 1.31
CA ARG A 179 12.90 13.28 2.35
C ARG A 179 13.10 13.81 3.78
N LYS A 180 13.17 15.10 3.95
CA LYS A 180 13.15 15.74 5.28
C LYS A 180 11.80 15.47 5.93
N GLY A 181 11.79 15.21 7.25
CA GLY A 181 10.56 14.96 8.01
C GLY A 181 10.05 13.50 8.00
N ILE A 182 10.73 12.58 7.29
CA ILE A 182 10.27 11.18 7.19
C ILE A 182 10.16 10.46 8.55
N ASP A 183 10.98 10.88 9.53
CA ASP A 183 10.99 10.34 10.88
C ASP A 183 10.32 11.28 11.89
N VAL A 184 9.75 12.40 11.44
CA VAL A 184 9.02 13.37 12.26
C VAL A 184 7.53 13.09 12.18
N ASP A 185 6.86 13.02 13.32
CA ASP A 185 5.41 12.86 13.39
C ASP A 185 4.71 14.10 12.83
N TYR A 186 3.60 13.91 12.12
CA TYR A 186 2.78 15.01 11.69
C TYR A 186 2.18 15.73 12.91
N PRO A 187 2.40 17.04 13.08
CA PRO A 187 2.15 17.72 14.35
C PRO A 187 0.68 17.74 14.78
N GLU A 188 -0.25 17.64 13.84
CA GLU A 188 -1.69 17.67 14.11
C GLU A 188 -2.25 16.35 14.66
N TYR A 189 -1.46 15.25 14.65
CA TYR A 189 -1.95 13.93 15.00
C TYR A 189 -1.39 13.40 16.33
N GLU A 190 -2.23 12.66 17.04
CA GLU A 190 -1.85 11.75 18.11
C GLU A 190 -2.10 10.32 17.63
N VAL A 191 -1.03 9.57 17.39
CA VAL A 191 -1.09 8.31 16.66
C VAL A 191 -0.89 7.12 17.59
N ILE A 192 -1.86 6.20 17.62
CA ILE A 192 -1.70 4.85 18.15
C ILE A 192 -1.42 3.94 16.97
N TYR A 193 -0.19 3.44 16.83
CA TYR A 193 0.21 2.64 15.67
C TYR A 193 0.42 1.18 16.05
N LEU A 194 -0.52 0.36 15.63
CA LEU A 194 -0.56 -1.08 15.84
C LEU A 194 -0.29 -1.82 14.52
N VAL A 195 0.44 -2.91 14.60
CA VAL A 195 0.69 -3.78 13.45
C VAL A 195 0.33 -5.21 13.83
N LEU A 196 -0.65 -5.74 13.13
CA LEU A 196 -1.08 -7.13 13.30
C LEU A 196 -0.07 -8.06 12.61
N ASN A 197 0.67 -8.82 13.41
CA ASN A 197 1.75 -9.67 12.96
C ASN A 197 1.56 -11.12 13.43
N PRO A 198 0.65 -11.89 12.78
CA PRO A 198 0.42 -13.28 13.15
C PRO A 198 1.66 -14.16 12.91
N PRO A 199 1.77 -15.34 13.57
CA PRO A 199 2.78 -16.34 13.28
C PRO A 199 2.83 -16.70 11.80
N ARG A 200 4.02 -17.00 11.29
CA ARG A 200 4.27 -17.18 9.85
C ARG A 200 3.48 -18.33 9.24
N ASP A 201 3.32 -19.42 9.94
CA ASP A 201 2.56 -20.59 9.53
C ASP A 201 1.07 -20.28 9.39
N ILE A 202 0.50 -19.58 10.37
CA ILE A 202 -0.89 -19.09 10.32
C ILE A 202 -1.09 -18.14 9.14
N LEU A 203 -0.15 -17.19 8.95
CA LEU A 203 -0.23 -16.23 7.85
C LEU A 203 -0.20 -16.93 6.49
N TYR A 204 0.66 -17.92 6.31
CA TYR A 204 0.81 -18.63 5.04
C TYR A 204 -0.41 -19.48 4.72
N ARG A 205 -0.97 -20.21 5.71
CA ARG A 205 -2.23 -20.93 5.54
C ARG A 205 -3.38 -20.00 5.13
N ARG A 206 -3.54 -18.85 5.82
CA ARG A 206 -4.57 -17.86 5.48
C ARG A 206 -4.38 -17.24 4.08
N ILE A 207 -3.13 -17.12 3.61
CA ILE A 207 -2.84 -16.67 2.24
C ILE A 207 -3.33 -17.71 1.23
N GLU A 208 -3.04 -19.00 1.45
CA GLU A 208 -3.44 -20.07 0.55
C GLU A 208 -4.96 -20.19 0.48
N GLU A 209 -5.64 -20.26 1.62
CA GLU A 209 -7.10 -20.25 1.71
C GLU A 209 -7.73 -19.03 1.01
N ARG A 210 -7.13 -17.86 1.16
CA ARG A 210 -7.60 -16.63 0.49
C ARG A 210 -7.46 -16.72 -1.02
N VAL A 211 -6.36 -17.23 -1.55
CA VAL A 211 -6.16 -17.37 -3.00
C VAL A 211 -7.16 -18.36 -3.57
N ASP A 212 -7.37 -19.51 -2.92
CA ASP A 212 -8.37 -20.49 -3.33
C ASP A 212 -9.78 -19.87 -3.36
N LYS A 213 -10.13 -19.10 -2.33
CA LYS A 213 -11.39 -18.36 -2.29
C LYS A 213 -11.51 -17.31 -3.39
N MET A 214 -10.45 -16.59 -3.73
CA MET A 214 -10.46 -15.63 -4.85
C MET A 214 -10.78 -16.30 -6.18
N ILE A 215 -10.23 -17.48 -6.44
CA ILE A 215 -10.54 -18.25 -7.65
C ILE A 215 -12.01 -18.67 -7.66
N GLN A 216 -12.52 -19.19 -6.52
CA GLN A 216 -13.93 -19.57 -6.38
C GLN A 216 -14.90 -18.40 -6.54
N LEU A 217 -14.50 -17.19 -6.12
CA LEU A 217 -15.29 -15.97 -6.26
C LEU A 217 -15.24 -15.37 -7.66
N GLY A 218 -14.43 -15.91 -8.59
CA GLY A 218 -14.40 -15.47 -9.98
C GLY A 218 -13.25 -14.51 -10.32
N LEU A 219 -12.07 -14.64 -9.70
CA LEU A 219 -10.90 -13.82 -10.06
C LEU A 219 -10.53 -13.94 -11.55
N VAL A 220 -10.75 -15.10 -12.16
CA VAL A 220 -10.51 -15.31 -13.60
C VAL A 220 -11.46 -14.46 -14.42
N GLU A 221 -12.74 -14.47 -14.07
CA GLU A 221 -13.80 -13.74 -14.75
C GLU A 221 -13.63 -12.23 -14.56
N GLU A 222 -13.29 -11.77 -13.35
CA GLU A 222 -12.98 -10.36 -13.07
C GLU A 222 -11.80 -9.89 -13.93
N THR A 223 -10.74 -10.69 -14.03
CA THR A 223 -9.57 -10.35 -14.84
C THR A 223 -9.91 -10.32 -16.34
N ARG A 224 -10.67 -11.29 -16.82
CA ARG A 224 -11.12 -11.33 -18.22
C ARG A 224 -11.97 -10.10 -18.54
N HIS A 225 -12.94 -9.77 -17.70
CA HIS A 225 -13.79 -8.60 -17.87
C HIS A 225 -12.97 -7.30 -17.99
N LEU A 226 -11.96 -7.11 -17.17
CA LEU A 226 -11.07 -5.93 -17.25
C LEU A 226 -10.36 -5.84 -18.62
N LEU A 227 -9.92 -6.98 -19.18
CA LEU A 227 -9.31 -7.00 -20.50
C LEU A 227 -10.33 -6.78 -21.63
N ASP A 228 -11.53 -7.35 -21.51
CA ASP A 228 -12.61 -7.25 -22.50
C ASP A 228 -13.16 -5.82 -22.61
N VAL A 229 -13.18 -5.05 -21.51
CA VAL A 229 -13.55 -3.64 -21.55
C VAL A 229 -12.42 -2.71 -22.02
N GLY A 230 -11.26 -3.27 -22.37
CA GLY A 230 -10.17 -2.58 -23.05
C GLY A 230 -9.01 -2.10 -22.19
N TYR A 231 -8.93 -2.47 -20.90
CA TYR A 231 -7.76 -2.17 -20.10
C TYR A 231 -6.54 -2.99 -20.56
N SER A 232 -5.45 -2.30 -20.86
CA SER A 232 -4.20 -2.96 -21.29
C SER A 232 -3.63 -3.85 -20.19
N PRO A 233 -3.23 -5.09 -20.49
CA PRO A 233 -2.57 -5.97 -19.52
C PRO A 233 -1.26 -5.41 -18.97
N GLU A 234 -0.66 -4.42 -19.63
CA GLU A 234 0.60 -3.79 -19.22
C GLU A 234 0.40 -2.67 -18.18
N LEU A 235 -0.83 -2.29 -17.85
CA LEU A 235 -1.13 -1.30 -16.82
C LEU A 235 -0.57 -1.74 -15.47
N SER A 236 0.00 -0.81 -14.72
CA SER A 236 0.58 -1.08 -13.40
C SER A 236 -0.43 -1.65 -12.39
N SER A 237 -1.70 -1.33 -12.55
CA SER A 237 -2.83 -1.91 -11.81
C SER A 237 -2.98 -3.40 -12.11
N LEU A 238 -3.00 -3.80 -13.39
CA LEU A 238 -3.13 -5.18 -13.85
C LEU A 238 -1.85 -6.02 -13.70
N GLN A 239 -0.70 -5.38 -13.52
CA GLN A 239 0.55 -6.04 -13.11
C GLN A 239 0.59 -6.34 -11.60
N THR A 240 -0.53 -6.15 -10.90
CA THR A 240 -0.71 -6.53 -9.51
C THR A 240 -0.80 -8.05 -9.36
N LEU A 241 -0.38 -8.53 -8.22
CA LEU A 241 -0.51 -9.91 -7.75
C LEU A 241 -1.95 -10.42 -7.90
N GLY A 242 -2.11 -11.61 -8.43
CA GLY A 242 -3.38 -12.20 -8.79
C GLY A 242 -3.70 -11.94 -10.27
N TYR A 243 -3.89 -10.69 -10.65
CA TYR A 243 -4.23 -10.33 -12.04
C TYR A 243 -3.13 -10.68 -13.03
N ARG A 244 -1.88 -10.35 -12.73
CA ARG A 244 -0.73 -10.65 -13.58
C ARG A 244 -0.61 -12.15 -13.88
N GLU A 245 -0.82 -12.99 -12.91
CA GLU A 245 -0.76 -14.44 -13.06
C GLU A 245 -1.95 -14.97 -13.86
N ILE A 246 -3.16 -14.47 -13.59
CA ILE A 246 -4.35 -14.83 -14.38
C ILE A 246 -4.23 -14.34 -15.83
N ILE A 247 -3.69 -13.16 -16.09
CA ILE A 247 -3.43 -12.69 -17.47
C ILE A 247 -2.51 -13.66 -18.23
N LYS A 248 -1.46 -14.18 -17.60
CA LYS A 248 -0.57 -15.17 -18.21
C LYS A 248 -1.30 -16.49 -18.52
N TYR A 249 -2.16 -16.95 -17.60
CA TYR A 249 -3.04 -18.08 -17.84
C TYR A 249 -3.97 -17.84 -19.03
N LEU A 250 -4.64 -16.69 -19.09
CA LEU A 250 -5.52 -16.33 -20.21
C LEU A 250 -4.79 -16.23 -21.56
N LYS A 251 -3.49 -15.90 -21.54
CA LYS A 251 -2.61 -15.93 -22.72
C LYS A 251 -2.08 -17.33 -23.05
N GLY A 252 -2.48 -18.38 -22.33
CA GLY A 252 -2.06 -19.76 -22.57
C GLY A 252 -0.60 -20.08 -22.21
N MET A 253 0.02 -19.24 -21.34
CA MET A 253 1.42 -19.45 -20.96
C MET A 253 1.60 -20.61 -19.96
N TYR A 254 0.55 -20.96 -19.21
CA TYR A 254 0.45 -22.10 -18.29
C TYR A 254 -1.03 -22.38 -17.95
N ASP A 255 -1.31 -23.49 -17.28
CA ASP A 255 -2.65 -23.85 -16.83
C ASP A 255 -3.09 -23.06 -15.56
N LEU A 256 -4.36 -23.20 -15.22
CA LEU A 256 -4.92 -22.48 -14.06
C LEU A 256 -4.29 -22.93 -12.72
N GLU A 257 -4.00 -24.22 -12.58
CA GLU A 257 -3.38 -24.75 -11.36
C GLU A 257 -2.01 -24.12 -11.13
N SER A 258 -1.18 -24.05 -12.17
CA SER A 258 0.11 -23.34 -12.13
C SER A 258 -0.03 -21.86 -11.82
N ALA A 259 -1.07 -21.19 -12.35
CA ALA A 259 -1.36 -19.80 -12.04
C ALA A 259 -1.66 -19.61 -10.54
N VAL A 260 -2.51 -20.47 -9.98
CA VAL A 260 -2.91 -20.44 -8.57
C VAL A 260 -1.70 -20.63 -7.65
N GLU A 261 -0.85 -21.62 -7.94
CA GLU A 261 0.36 -21.85 -7.15
C GLU A 261 1.35 -20.68 -7.23
N GLU A 262 1.50 -20.04 -8.40
CA GLU A 262 2.34 -18.85 -8.52
C GLU A 262 1.75 -17.66 -7.76
N ILE A 263 0.42 -17.45 -7.76
CA ILE A 263 -0.25 -16.44 -6.94
C ILE A 263 0.02 -16.69 -5.45
N LYS A 264 -0.15 -17.92 -4.95
CA LYS A 264 0.12 -18.28 -3.55
C LYS A 264 1.57 -17.97 -3.18
N LYS A 265 2.52 -18.40 -4.00
CA LYS A 265 3.96 -18.18 -3.80
C LYS A 265 4.32 -16.70 -3.76
N GLU A 266 3.86 -15.93 -4.74
CA GLU A 266 4.17 -14.50 -4.81
C GLU A 266 3.45 -13.70 -3.72
N THR A 267 2.25 -14.13 -3.28
CA THR A 267 1.56 -13.53 -2.14
C THR A 267 2.32 -13.78 -0.83
N ARG A 268 2.87 -14.98 -0.61
CA ARG A 268 3.75 -15.25 0.54
C ARG A 268 5.00 -14.35 0.53
N ARG A 269 5.60 -14.16 -0.64
CA ARG A 269 6.75 -13.24 -0.80
C ARG A 269 6.37 -11.78 -0.52
N TYR A 270 5.21 -11.36 -0.99
CA TYR A 270 4.69 -10.02 -0.74
C TYR A 270 4.41 -9.80 0.75
N ALA A 271 3.74 -10.72 1.42
CA ALA A 271 3.49 -10.67 2.85
C ALA A 271 4.79 -10.61 3.67
N LYS A 272 5.84 -11.36 3.26
CA LYS A 272 7.17 -11.28 3.89
C LYS A 272 7.78 -9.88 3.75
N ARG A 273 7.67 -9.24 2.56
CA ARG A 273 8.15 -7.87 2.36
C ARG A 273 7.41 -6.86 3.24
N GLN A 274 6.07 -7.00 3.34
CA GLN A 274 5.26 -6.15 4.22
C GLN A 274 5.63 -6.33 5.69
N SER A 275 5.78 -7.58 6.16
CA SER A 275 6.20 -7.86 7.53
C SER A 275 7.58 -7.27 7.85
N THR A 276 8.54 -7.34 6.91
CA THR A 276 9.84 -6.71 7.05
C THR A 276 9.72 -5.19 7.12
N TRP A 277 8.88 -4.59 6.27
CA TRP A 277 8.61 -3.15 6.31
C TRP A 277 8.10 -2.72 7.69
N PHE A 278 7.04 -3.36 8.19
CA PHE A 278 6.40 -2.99 9.45
C PHE A 278 7.30 -3.21 10.67
N ARG A 279 8.17 -4.23 10.66
CA ARG A 279 9.15 -4.43 11.74
C ARG A 279 10.21 -3.33 11.81
N ASN A 280 10.51 -2.71 10.68
CA ASN A 280 11.48 -1.61 10.58
C ASN A 280 10.82 -0.23 10.75
N GLU A 281 9.49 -0.18 10.95
CA GLU A 281 8.78 1.08 11.19
C GLU A 281 8.98 1.52 12.64
N ILE A 282 9.17 2.82 12.85
CA ILE A 282 9.38 3.40 14.18
C ILE A 282 8.05 3.63 14.90
N ARG A 283 8.08 3.52 16.25
CA ARG A 283 6.93 3.76 17.13
C ARG A 283 5.71 2.90 16.82
N VAL A 284 5.97 1.65 16.46
CA VAL A 284 4.96 0.64 16.17
C VAL A 284 4.88 -0.34 17.33
N ARG A 285 3.67 -0.70 17.73
CA ARG A 285 3.43 -1.85 18.62
C ARG A 285 2.98 -3.03 17.75
N LEU A 286 3.81 -4.07 17.70
CA LEU A 286 3.44 -5.34 17.07
C LEU A 286 2.49 -6.09 18.01
N ILE A 287 1.37 -6.56 17.49
CA ILE A 287 0.38 -7.33 18.25
C ILE A 287 -0.01 -8.59 17.49
N THR A 288 -0.42 -9.61 18.23
CA THR A 288 -1.13 -10.77 17.70
C THR A 288 -2.64 -10.55 17.78
N TYR A 289 -3.41 -11.48 17.21
CA TYR A 289 -4.87 -11.38 17.28
C TYR A 289 -5.41 -11.66 18.70
N GLU A 290 -4.70 -12.50 19.45
CA GLU A 290 -5.02 -12.85 20.84
C GLU A 290 -4.81 -11.65 21.78
N GLU A 291 -3.81 -10.83 21.52
CA GLU A 291 -3.53 -9.61 22.31
C GLU A 291 -4.48 -8.44 21.98
N ALA A 292 -5.22 -8.52 20.88
CA ALA A 292 -6.01 -7.41 20.37
C ALA A 292 -7.09 -6.92 21.38
N GLU A 293 -7.72 -7.80 22.14
CA GLU A 293 -8.75 -7.41 23.10
C GLU A 293 -8.16 -6.62 24.30
N ASP A 294 -7.00 -7.01 24.80
CA ASP A 294 -6.32 -6.30 25.88
C ASP A 294 -5.86 -4.91 25.43
N VAL A 295 -5.30 -4.85 24.22
CA VAL A 295 -4.91 -3.58 23.58
C VAL A 295 -6.14 -2.68 23.37
N PHE A 296 -7.27 -3.25 22.94
CA PHE A 296 -8.51 -2.48 22.80
C PHE A 296 -8.98 -1.87 24.11
N ARG A 297 -8.95 -2.63 25.23
CA ARG A 297 -9.30 -2.12 26.56
C ARG A 297 -8.37 -0.98 27.01
N GLU A 298 -7.09 -1.07 26.68
CA GLU A 298 -6.12 0.00 26.95
C GLU A 298 -6.49 1.26 26.17
N ILE A 299 -6.71 1.16 24.85
CA ILE A 299 -7.02 2.28 23.97
C ILE A 299 -8.36 2.93 24.32
N SER A 300 -9.38 2.15 24.64
CA SER A 300 -10.72 2.67 24.94
C SER A 300 -10.77 3.53 26.22
N ARG A 301 -9.81 3.38 27.12
CA ARG A 301 -9.69 4.23 28.32
C ARG A 301 -9.26 5.67 28.02
N TYR A 302 -8.59 5.90 26.88
CA TYR A 302 -8.15 7.24 26.46
C TYR A 302 -9.25 8.07 25.76
N ARG A 303 -10.44 7.50 25.55
CA ARG A 303 -11.59 8.18 24.90
C ARG A 303 -12.45 9.03 25.86
N LYS A 304 -12.07 9.12 27.14
CA LYS A 304 -12.81 9.92 28.16
C LYS A 304 -12.36 11.37 28.18
#